data_f6b1171832eca4b929874fba82df3fde
#
_entry.id   f6b1171832eca4b929874fba82df3fde
#
_cell.length_a   1.000
_cell.length_b   1.000
_cell.length_c   1.000
_cell.angle_alpha   90.00
_cell.angle_beta   90.00
_cell.angle_gamma   90.00
#
_symmetry.space_group_name_H-M   'P 1'
#
loop_
_entity.id
_entity.type
_entity.pdbx_description
1 polymer ?
#
loop_
_entity_poly.entity_id
_entity_poly.type
_entity_poly.pdbx_seq_one_letter_code
_entity_poly.pdbx_strand_id
1 'polypeptide(L)'
;MNKKLLITALLALVAMTDWAQEIKTNETTINVYIPMLNQKGYQAYSFDVSAIKGKNVTFNVREFVDGKEVKDSPRLLFPYYFQANGDKLVYGFLPSENDSTALCYFNWENTLRSSWSLKLKQLYWESENKYVYSYRSDPFEPTSPLEKDTFIPLVYYASFWYDAENKVTRCCGTISDIIKRSPHYYILGIKFY
;
A
#
# COMPACT_ATOMS: atom_id res chain seq x y z
N MET A 1 -47.06 -58.56 -9.45
CA MET A 1 -45.98 -57.62 -9.03
C MET A 1 -46.60 -56.50 -8.23
N ASN A 2 -46.21 -56.36 -6.96
CA ASN A 2 -46.96 -55.58 -5.96
C ASN A 2 -46.71 -54.07 -6.25
N LYS A 3 -47.76 -53.30 -6.61
CA LYS A 3 -47.67 -51.84 -6.93
C LYS A 3 -46.91 -51.02 -5.88
N LYS A 4 -47.02 -51.46 -4.59
CA LYS A 4 -46.27 -50.83 -3.49
C LYS A 4 -44.74 -51.00 -3.59
N LEU A 5 -44.30 -52.17 -4.07
CA LEU A 5 -42.87 -52.46 -4.25
C LEU A 5 -42.25 -51.64 -5.36
N LEU A 6 -43.03 -51.39 -6.42
CA LEU A 6 -42.59 -50.57 -7.56
C LEU A 6 -42.45 -49.09 -7.18
N ILE A 7 -43.40 -48.59 -6.38
CA ILE A 7 -43.34 -47.18 -5.89
C ILE A 7 -42.19 -46.97 -4.94
N THR A 8 -41.89 -47.95 -4.04
CA THR A 8 -40.74 -47.85 -3.12
C THR A 8 -39.42 -47.90 -3.86
N ALA A 9 -39.29 -48.73 -4.90
CA ALA A 9 -38.12 -48.78 -5.74
C ALA A 9 -37.92 -47.49 -6.56
N LEU A 10 -38.97 -46.89 -7.05
CA LEU A 10 -38.92 -45.61 -7.77
C LEU A 10 -38.48 -44.45 -6.85
N LEU A 11 -39.02 -44.39 -5.63
CA LEU A 11 -38.64 -43.44 -4.61
C LEU A 11 -37.17 -43.59 -4.15
N ALA A 12 -36.69 -44.84 -4.05
CA ALA A 12 -35.28 -45.09 -3.74
C ALA A 12 -34.34 -44.68 -4.86
N LEU A 13 -34.74 -44.81 -6.13
CA LEU A 13 -33.92 -44.33 -7.28
C LEU A 13 -33.87 -42.79 -7.37
N VAL A 14 -34.90 -42.10 -6.95
CA VAL A 14 -34.90 -40.63 -6.91
C VAL A 14 -34.06 -40.08 -5.76
N ALA A 15 -34.00 -40.83 -4.65
CA ALA A 15 -33.17 -40.44 -3.50
C ALA A 15 -31.65 -40.66 -3.73
N MET A 16 -31.26 -41.43 -4.77
CA MET A 16 -29.86 -41.68 -5.12
C MET A 16 -29.29 -40.71 -6.18
N THR A 17 -30.04 -39.68 -6.60
CA THR A 17 -29.44 -38.54 -7.27
C THR A 17 -28.73 -37.71 -6.20
N ASP A 18 -27.64 -38.23 -5.67
CA ASP A 18 -26.62 -37.43 -5.04
C ASP A 18 -26.29 -36.33 -6.06
N TRP A 19 -26.67 -35.14 -5.72
CA TRP A 19 -26.20 -33.97 -6.42
C TRP A 19 -24.70 -33.91 -6.15
N ALA A 20 -23.93 -34.58 -6.99
CA ALA A 20 -22.49 -34.45 -6.98
C ALA A 20 -22.20 -32.95 -7.14
N GLN A 21 -21.90 -32.30 -6.05
CA GLN A 21 -21.44 -30.91 -6.08
C GLN A 21 -20.10 -30.93 -6.78
N GLU A 22 -20.13 -30.53 -8.05
CA GLU A 22 -18.93 -30.49 -8.86
C GLU A 22 -18.18 -29.21 -8.53
N ILE A 23 -16.95 -29.34 -8.01
CA ILE A 23 -16.04 -28.23 -7.85
C ILE A 23 -15.50 -27.87 -9.22
N LYS A 24 -15.89 -26.69 -9.71
CA LYS A 24 -15.42 -26.17 -11.01
C LYS A 24 -14.30 -25.17 -10.83
N THR A 25 -13.32 -25.26 -11.69
CA THR A 25 -12.28 -24.24 -11.80
C THR A 25 -12.85 -23.00 -12.47
N ASN A 26 -12.74 -21.85 -11.81
CA ASN A 26 -13.13 -20.57 -12.37
C ASN A 26 -11.91 -19.84 -12.94
N GLU A 27 -12.14 -18.95 -13.89
CA GLU A 27 -11.11 -18.09 -14.44
C GLU A 27 -10.61 -17.13 -13.35
N THR A 28 -9.27 -17.03 -13.21
CA THR A 28 -8.64 -16.23 -12.18
C THR A 28 -8.51 -14.79 -12.66
N THR A 29 -9.11 -13.86 -11.93
CA THR A 29 -9.03 -12.40 -12.19
C THR A 29 -7.95 -11.74 -11.33
N ILE A 30 -7.58 -10.50 -11.68
CA ILE A 30 -6.61 -9.70 -10.91
C ILE A 30 -7.00 -9.57 -9.43
N ASN A 31 -8.29 -9.55 -9.14
CA ASN A 31 -8.81 -9.42 -7.77
C ASN A 31 -8.40 -10.58 -6.83
N VAL A 32 -8.09 -11.74 -7.39
CA VAL A 32 -7.60 -12.89 -6.61
C VAL A 32 -6.13 -12.68 -6.21
N TYR A 33 -5.35 -11.96 -7.03
CA TYR A 33 -3.93 -11.72 -6.76
C TYR A 33 -3.69 -10.55 -5.81
N ILE A 34 -4.60 -9.56 -5.73
CA ILE A 34 -4.43 -8.37 -4.88
C ILE A 34 -4.15 -8.74 -3.41
N PRO A 35 -4.91 -9.62 -2.73
CA PRO A 35 -4.62 -10.00 -1.36
C PRO A 35 -3.24 -10.67 -1.20
N MET A 36 -2.83 -11.47 -2.18
CA MET A 36 -1.54 -12.15 -2.16
C MET A 36 -0.39 -11.16 -2.34
N LEU A 37 -0.55 -10.17 -3.22
CA LEU A 37 0.40 -9.08 -3.41
C LEU A 37 0.53 -8.24 -2.14
N ASN A 38 -0.59 -7.87 -1.51
CA ASN A 38 -0.60 -7.15 -0.25
C ASN A 38 0.12 -7.91 0.87
N GLN A 39 -0.11 -9.24 0.96
CA GLN A 39 0.59 -10.09 1.92
C GLN A 39 2.11 -10.12 1.70
N LYS A 40 2.56 -9.91 0.46
CA LYS A 40 3.98 -9.79 0.09
C LYS A 40 4.51 -8.36 0.25
N GLY A 41 3.72 -7.44 0.80
CA GLY A 41 4.12 -6.04 1.03
C GLY A 41 3.95 -5.12 -0.18
N TYR A 42 3.31 -5.58 -1.26
CA TYR A 42 2.95 -4.70 -2.37
C TYR A 42 1.78 -3.81 -1.95
N GLN A 43 1.95 -2.53 -2.05
CA GLN A 43 0.91 -1.54 -1.72
C GLN A 43 0.84 -0.48 -2.83
N ALA A 44 -0.36 -0.01 -3.15
CA ALA A 44 -0.53 1.03 -4.14
C ALA A 44 -1.71 1.95 -3.79
N TYR A 45 -1.54 3.23 -4.08
CA TYR A 45 -2.50 4.29 -3.82
C TYR A 45 -2.69 5.13 -5.07
N SER A 46 -3.93 5.48 -5.35
CA SER A 46 -4.30 6.27 -6.50
C SER A 46 -4.96 7.57 -6.06
N PHE A 47 -4.50 8.67 -6.64
CA PHE A 47 -4.97 10.02 -6.33
C PHE A 47 -5.53 10.67 -7.58
N ASP A 48 -6.67 11.33 -7.45
CA ASP A 48 -7.18 12.26 -8.45
C ASP A 48 -6.40 13.57 -8.35
N VAL A 49 -5.71 13.92 -9.42
CA VAL A 49 -4.88 15.13 -9.52
C VAL A 49 -5.37 16.08 -10.62
N SER A 50 -6.61 15.90 -11.06
CA SER A 50 -7.25 16.72 -12.10
C SER A 50 -7.22 18.22 -11.78
N ALA A 51 -7.35 18.60 -10.50
CA ALA A 51 -7.33 19.98 -10.03
C ALA A 51 -6.02 20.73 -10.34
N ILE A 52 -4.91 20.01 -10.58
CA ILE A 52 -3.60 20.60 -10.90
C ILE A 52 -3.11 20.21 -12.30
N LYS A 53 -3.99 19.71 -13.15
CA LYS A 53 -3.70 19.43 -14.55
C LYS A 53 -3.17 20.65 -15.28
N GLY A 54 -2.14 20.48 -16.09
CA GLY A 54 -1.46 21.57 -16.82
C GLY A 54 -0.49 22.40 -15.98
N LYS A 55 -0.40 22.16 -14.67
CA LYS A 55 0.57 22.85 -13.78
C LYS A 55 1.95 22.20 -13.87
N ASN A 56 2.97 22.97 -13.54
CA ASN A 56 4.30 22.43 -13.30
C ASN A 56 4.34 21.77 -11.93
N VAL A 57 4.86 20.54 -11.86
CA VAL A 57 4.86 19.72 -10.64
C VAL A 57 6.25 19.16 -10.38
N THR A 58 6.59 18.99 -9.11
CA THR A 58 7.74 18.22 -8.66
C THR A 58 7.29 17.11 -7.71
N PHE A 59 7.96 15.96 -7.76
CA PHE A 59 7.85 14.92 -6.74
C PHE A 59 8.83 15.19 -5.61
N ASN A 60 8.35 15.07 -4.39
CA ASN A 60 9.14 15.32 -3.20
C ASN A 60 9.07 14.13 -2.24
N VAL A 61 10.20 13.83 -1.62
CA VAL A 61 10.29 12.89 -0.51
C VAL A 61 10.95 13.61 0.67
N ARG A 62 10.40 13.40 1.87
CA ARG A 62 10.98 13.87 3.13
C ARG A 62 11.21 12.67 4.02
N GLU A 63 12.41 12.54 4.54
CA GLU A 63 12.82 11.50 5.47
C GLU A 63 12.84 12.05 6.89
N PHE A 64 12.37 11.27 7.83
CA PHE A 64 12.34 11.62 9.24
C PHE A 64 12.94 10.49 10.09
N VAL A 65 13.73 10.89 11.07
CA VAL A 65 14.31 10.00 12.08
C VAL A 65 13.99 10.58 13.44
N ASP A 66 13.35 9.80 14.30
CA ASP A 66 12.90 10.21 15.62
C ASP A 66 12.14 11.55 15.61
N GLY A 67 11.25 11.69 14.63
CA GLY A 67 10.42 12.87 14.41
C GLY A 67 11.14 14.10 13.83
N LYS A 68 12.44 14.00 13.53
CA LYS A 68 13.24 15.10 12.96
C LYS A 68 13.48 14.86 11.47
N GLU A 69 13.22 15.88 10.65
CA GLU A 69 13.51 15.83 9.22
C GLU A 69 15.01 15.74 8.96
N VAL A 70 15.42 14.76 8.16
CA VAL A 70 16.80 14.57 7.71
C VAL A 70 17.11 15.60 6.62
N LYS A 71 17.94 16.59 6.92
CA LYS A 71 18.20 17.72 6.03
C LYS A 71 18.90 17.35 4.73
N ASP A 72 19.73 16.30 4.75
CA ASP A 72 20.52 15.85 3.60
C ASP A 72 19.82 14.74 2.79
N SER A 73 18.62 14.36 3.17
CA SER A 73 17.80 13.44 2.38
C SER A 73 17.37 14.09 1.07
N PRO A 74 17.38 13.36 -0.04
CA PRO A 74 16.95 13.90 -1.33
C PRO A 74 15.50 14.37 -1.23
N ARG A 75 15.29 15.69 -1.25
CA ARG A 75 13.95 16.29 -1.16
C ARG A 75 13.18 16.22 -2.47
N LEU A 76 13.91 16.11 -3.57
CA LEU A 76 13.34 16.01 -4.92
C LEU A 76 13.63 14.62 -5.45
N LEU A 77 12.59 13.87 -5.79
CA LEU A 77 12.75 12.62 -6.53
C LEU A 77 13.22 12.88 -7.97
N PHE A 78 12.89 14.08 -8.48
CA PHE A 78 13.38 14.59 -9.77
C PHE A 78 13.83 16.03 -9.61
N PRO A 79 15.01 16.39 -10.15
CA PRO A 79 15.52 17.76 -10.12
C PRO A 79 14.76 18.69 -11.07
N TYR A 80 13.82 18.17 -11.86
CA TYR A 80 13.13 18.94 -12.90
C TYR A 80 11.63 19.01 -12.65
N TYR A 81 11.05 20.13 -13.05
CA TYR A 81 9.61 20.29 -13.16
C TYR A 81 9.13 19.48 -14.38
N PHE A 82 7.96 18.91 -14.27
CA PHE A 82 7.23 18.38 -15.42
C PHE A 82 5.81 18.92 -15.42
N GLN A 83 5.21 19.04 -16.60
CA GLN A 83 3.84 19.45 -16.72
C GLN A 83 2.90 18.26 -16.48
N ALA A 84 1.98 18.42 -15.56
CA ALA A 84 0.97 17.41 -15.22
C ALA A 84 -0.08 17.31 -16.33
N ASN A 85 -0.03 16.26 -17.17
CA ASN A 85 -0.96 16.12 -18.30
C ASN A 85 -2.06 15.09 -18.06
N GLY A 86 -1.95 14.24 -17.03
CA GLY A 86 -2.95 13.26 -16.66
C GLY A 86 -3.72 13.64 -15.41
N ASP A 87 -4.83 12.98 -15.19
CA ASP A 87 -5.74 13.21 -14.07
C ASP A 87 -5.49 12.26 -12.89
N LYS A 88 -4.60 11.27 -13.08
CA LYS A 88 -4.35 10.21 -12.11
C LYS A 88 -2.87 10.10 -11.75
N LEU A 89 -2.59 10.07 -10.46
CA LEU A 89 -1.27 9.78 -9.90
C LEU A 89 -1.35 8.49 -9.06
N VAL A 90 -0.43 7.57 -9.28
CA VAL A 90 -0.29 6.34 -8.50
C VAL A 90 1.05 6.33 -7.79
N TYR A 91 1.04 6.07 -6.48
CA TYR A 91 2.21 5.63 -5.74
C TYR A 91 2.09 4.14 -5.43
N GLY A 92 3.19 3.41 -5.60
CA GLY A 92 3.27 1.99 -5.24
C GLY A 92 4.54 1.72 -4.44
N PHE A 93 4.45 0.79 -3.49
CA PHE A 93 5.59 0.29 -2.73
C PHE A 93 5.75 -1.18 -3.02
N LEU A 94 6.96 -1.56 -3.38
CA LEU A 94 7.31 -2.92 -3.73
C LEU A 94 8.41 -3.42 -2.79
N PRO A 95 8.30 -4.65 -2.28
CA PRO A 95 9.40 -5.27 -1.57
C PRO A 95 10.64 -5.30 -2.45
N SER A 96 11.78 -4.97 -1.89
CA SER A 96 13.06 -5.10 -2.54
C SER A 96 13.58 -6.53 -2.38
N GLU A 97 14.58 -6.91 -3.18
CA GLU A 97 15.29 -8.19 -3.04
C GLU A 97 16.04 -8.31 -1.70
N ASN A 98 16.33 -7.17 -1.08
CA ASN A 98 16.91 -7.12 0.26
C ASN A 98 15.98 -6.35 1.21
N ASP A 99 15.95 -6.75 2.47
CA ASP A 99 15.07 -6.17 3.48
C ASP A 99 15.42 -4.70 3.84
N SER A 100 16.60 -4.22 3.46
CA SER A 100 17.10 -2.88 3.83
C SER A 100 16.61 -1.75 2.92
N THR A 101 15.88 -2.07 1.87
CA THR A 101 15.32 -1.08 0.94
C THR A 101 13.88 -1.41 0.54
N ALA A 102 13.13 -0.39 0.17
CA ALA A 102 11.85 -0.54 -0.50
C ALA A 102 11.87 0.26 -1.80
N LEU A 103 11.29 -0.29 -2.86
CA LEU A 103 11.13 0.41 -4.12
C LEU A 103 9.82 1.19 -4.08
N CYS A 104 9.90 2.51 -4.11
CA CYS A 104 8.76 3.37 -4.33
C CYS A 104 8.59 3.58 -5.85
N TYR A 105 7.48 3.12 -6.37
CA TYR A 105 7.05 3.34 -7.76
C TYR A 105 6.04 4.48 -7.80
N PHE A 106 6.13 5.32 -8.80
CA PHE A 106 5.10 6.29 -9.09
C PHE A 106 4.82 6.39 -10.60
N ASN A 107 3.59 6.67 -10.90
CA ASN A 107 3.09 6.80 -12.26
C ASN A 107 2.09 7.93 -12.33
N TRP A 108 2.46 9.02 -13.00
CA TRP A 108 1.52 10.06 -13.39
C TRP A 108 1.01 9.75 -14.78
N GLU A 109 -0.29 9.54 -14.88
CA GLU A 109 -0.95 9.17 -16.13
C GLU A 109 -0.52 10.06 -17.29
N ASN A 110 -0.17 9.44 -18.44
CA ASN A 110 0.26 10.09 -19.67
C ASN A 110 1.45 11.07 -19.54
N THR A 111 2.14 11.09 -18.39
CA THR A 111 3.23 12.06 -18.16
C THR A 111 4.53 11.38 -17.80
N LEU A 112 4.59 10.75 -16.65
CA LEU A 112 5.83 10.25 -16.08
C LEU A 112 5.62 8.96 -15.29
N ARG A 113 6.50 8.00 -15.54
CA ARG A 113 6.59 6.75 -14.78
C ARG A 113 8.03 6.53 -14.33
N SER A 114 8.23 6.28 -13.06
CA SER A 114 9.56 6.01 -12.51
C SER A 114 9.50 5.29 -11.18
N SER A 115 10.68 4.99 -10.63
CA SER A 115 10.81 4.36 -9.33
C SER A 115 12.02 4.91 -8.56
N TRP A 116 11.96 4.81 -7.25
CA TRP A 116 12.96 5.31 -6.32
C TRP A 116 13.18 4.31 -5.18
N SER A 117 14.44 4.09 -4.80
CA SER A 117 14.79 3.23 -3.67
C SER A 117 14.80 4.01 -2.36
N LEU A 118 13.98 3.61 -1.41
CA LEU A 118 13.96 4.12 -0.05
C LEU A 118 14.85 3.24 0.83
N LYS A 119 15.77 3.83 1.57
CA LYS A 119 16.62 3.12 2.54
C LYS A 119 15.83 2.91 3.82
N LEU A 120 15.79 1.69 4.32
CA LEU A 120 15.08 1.33 5.54
C LEU A 120 16.05 1.24 6.71
N LYS A 121 15.54 1.48 7.91
CA LYS A 121 16.26 1.27 9.17
C LYS A 121 15.75 0.03 9.87
N GLN A 122 16.63 -0.70 10.50
CA GLN A 122 16.26 -1.82 11.34
C GLN A 122 15.61 -1.33 12.62
N LEU A 123 14.59 -2.07 13.04
CA LEU A 123 13.97 -1.96 14.36
C LEU A 123 14.32 -3.18 15.18
N TYR A 124 14.57 -2.98 16.45
CA TYR A 124 14.68 -4.08 17.40
C TYR A 124 13.28 -4.56 17.79
N TRP A 125 12.99 -5.82 17.53
CA TRP A 125 11.72 -6.45 17.87
C TRP A 125 11.89 -7.28 19.15
N GLU A 126 11.48 -6.70 20.28
CA GLU A 126 11.71 -7.31 21.60
C GLU A 126 11.05 -8.69 21.75
N SER A 127 9.82 -8.86 21.25
CA SER A 127 9.10 -10.14 21.37
C SER A 127 9.82 -11.32 20.72
N GLU A 128 10.65 -11.07 19.72
CA GLU A 128 11.38 -12.08 18.97
C GLU A 128 12.90 -11.94 19.15
N ASN A 129 13.34 -10.98 19.96
CA ASN A 129 14.75 -10.70 20.24
C ASN A 129 15.61 -10.58 18.96
N LYS A 130 15.09 -9.87 17.95
CA LYS A 130 15.75 -9.72 16.66
C LYS A 130 15.58 -8.32 16.06
N TYR A 131 16.48 -7.98 15.15
CA TYR A 131 16.34 -6.79 14.31
C TYR A 131 15.57 -7.14 13.04
N VAL A 132 14.60 -6.30 12.70
CA VAL A 132 13.75 -6.48 11.52
C VAL A 132 13.56 -5.17 10.75
N TYR A 133 13.26 -5.30 9.46
CA TYR A 133 12.75 -4.21 8.63
C TYR A 133 11.24 -4.38 8.50
N SER A 134 10.48 -3.62 9.26
CA SER A 134 9.02 -3.67 9.24
C SER A 134 8.45 -2.30 8.98
N TYR A 135 7.82 -2.12 7.83
CA TYR A 135 7.29 -0.85 7.35
C TYR A 135 5.89 -1.04 6.79
N ARG A 136 5.14 0.03 6.84
CA ARG A 136 3.81 0.14 6.26
C ARG A 136 3.64 1.49 5.60
N SER A 137 2.87 1.54 4.53
CA SER A 137 2.39 2.77 3.93
C SER A 137 0.88 2.91 4.11
N ASP A 138 0.43 4.16 4.17
CA ASP A 138 -0.98 4.52 4.03
C ASP A 138 -1.06 5.93 3.39
N PRO A 139 -2.16 6.27 2.71
CA PRO A 139 -2.35 7.57 2.13
C PRO A 139 -2.69 8.62 3.19
N PHE A 140 -2.30 9.87 2.93
CA PHE A 140 -2.91 11.02 3.59
C PHE A 140 -4.25 11.32 2.94
N GLU A 141 -5.20 11.78 3.74
CA GLU A 141 -6.39 12.43 3.20
C GLU A 141 -5.98 13.82 2.68
N PRO A 142 -6.15 14.09 1.39
CA PRO A 142 -5.79 15.39 0.85
C PRO A 142 -6.58 16.50 1.54
N THR A 143 -5.87 17.48 2.10
CA THR A 143 -6.51 18.68 2.67
C THR A 143 -6.81 19.68 1.56
N SER A 144 -8.03 20.18 1.52
CA SER A 144 -8.44 21.25 0.63
C SER A 144 -8.48 22.59 1.40
N PRO A 145 -8.12 23.74 0.80
CA PRO A 145 -7.68 23.91 -0.59
C PRO A 145 -6.20 23.54 -0.81
N LEU A 146 -5.88 23.12 -2.03
CA LEU A 146 -4.51 22.90 -2.46
C LEU A 146 -3.81 24.25 -2.68
N GLU A 147 -2.72 24.48 -1.96
CA GLU A 147 -1.96 25.73 -2.07
C GLU A 147 -0.77 25.55 -3.02
N LYS A 148 -0.65 26.54 -3.95
CA LYS A 148 0.49 26.63 -4.84
C LYS A 148 1.78 26.79 -4.03
N ASP A 149 2.86 26.18 -4.53
CA ASP A 149 4.21 26.28 -3.95
C ASP A 149 4.35 25.65 -2.54
N THR A 150 3.34 24.89 -2.13
CA THR A 150 3.29 24.19 -0.85
C THR A 150 3.45 22.67 -1.06
N PHE A 151 4.15 22.01 -0.14
CA PHE A 151 4.27 20.56 -0.17
C PHE A 151 2.94 19.92 0.24
N ILE A 152 2.40 19.10 -0.66
CA ILE A 152 1.17 18.34 -0.47
C ILE A 152 1.56 16.89 -0.15
N PRO A 153 1.45 16.44 1.11
CA PRO A 153 1.72 15.06 1.46
C PRO A 153 0.63 14.16 0.88
N LEU A 154 1.01 13.04 0.26
CA LEU A 154 0.08 12.09 -0.34
C LEU A 154 0.16 10.72 0.31
N VAL A 155 1.38 10.24 0.62
CA VAL A 155 1.59 8.92 1.21
C VAL A 155 2.70 9.00 2.23
N TYR A 156 2.57 8.27 3.34
CA TYR A 156 3.70 7.97 4.19
C TYR A 156 4.14 6.52 4.05
N TYR A 157 5.40 6.26 4.36
CA TYR A 157 5.98 4.94 4.46
C TYR A 157 6.79 4.88 5.76
N ALA A 158 6.25 4.22 6.79
CA ALA A 158 6.72 4.34 8.15
C ALA A 158 7.09 2.99 8.76
N SER A 159 8.14 2.99 9.56
CA SER A 159 8.53 1.84 10.37
C SER A 159 7.51 1.59 11.48
N PHE A 160 7.38 0.34 11.88
CA PHE A 160 6.68 -0.03 13.09
C PHE A 160 7.43 0.56 14.31
N TRP A 161 6.78 0.59 15.46
CA TRP A 161 7.38 1.05 16.71
C TRP A 161 6.99 0.14 17.87
N TYR A 162 7.84 0.09 18.87
CA TYR A 162 7.53 -0.62 20.11
C TYR A 162 6.80 0.29 21.11
N ASP A 163 5.64 -0.16 21.56
CA ASP A 163 4.86 0.49 22.60
C ASP A 163 5.24 -0.14 23.95
N ALA A 164 6.12 0.52 24.69
CA ALA A 164 6.66 0.00 25.93
C ALA A 164 5.60 -0.11 27.06
N GLU A 165 4.57 0.72 27.05
CA GLU A 165 3.49 0.69 28.04
C GLU A 165 2.64 -0.58 27.89
N ASN A 166 2.33 -0.94 26.64
CA ASN A 166 1.51 -2.11 26.32
C ASN A 166 2.34 -3.34 25.95
N LYS A 167 3.67 -3.24 25.89
CA LYS A 167 4.62 -4.30 25.51
C LYS A 167 4.28 -4.96 24.17
N VAL A 168 3.87 -4.16 23.20
CA VAL A 168 3.50 -4.64 21.85
C VAL A 168 4.18 -3.83 20.75
N THR A 169 4.49 -4.47 19.64
CA THR A 169 4.89 -3.78 18.41
C THR A 169 3.66 -3.32 17.67
N ARG A 170 3.60 -2.04 17.35
CA ARG A 170 2.48 -1.44 16.64
C ARG A 170 2.87 -1.07 15.21
N CYS A 171 1.94 -1.32 14.30
CA CYS A 171 2.06 -0.94 12.88
C CYS A 171 1.01 0.11 12.47
N CYS A 172 0.01 0.35 13.32
CA CYS A 172 -1.20 1.06 12.95
C CYS A 172 -1.56 2.09 14.02
N GLY A 173 -2.15 3.19 13.58
CA GLY A 173 -2.60 4.27 14.43
C GLY A 173 -3.12 5.41 13.56
N THR A 174 -3.48 6.51 14.18
CA THR A 174 -3.72 7.74 13.42
C THR A 174 -2.41 8.23 12.80
N ILE A 175 -2.49 9.01 11.72
CA ILE A 175 -1.31 9.65 11.11
C ILE A 175 -0.49 10.41 12.16
N SER A 176 -1.17 11.08 13.09
CA SER A 176 -0.53 11.79 14.20
C SER A 176 0.26 10.86 15.13
N ASP A 177 -0.26 9.66 15.42
CA ASP A 177 0.44 8.67 16.24
C ASP A 177 1.68 8.14 15.52
N ILE A 178 1.56 7.85 14.23
CA ILE A 178 2.65 7.33 13.41
C ILE A 178 3.79 8.36 13.33
N ILE A 179 3.49 9.61 13.01
CA ILE A 179 4.49 10.68 12.92
C ILE A 179 5.19 10.92 14.27
N LYS A 180 4.48 10.78 15.38
CA LYS A 180 5.05 10.98 16.73
C LYS A 180 5.86 9.80 17.25
N ARG A 181 5.51 8.57 16.86
CA ARG A 181 6.00 7.34 17.49
C ARG A 181 6.91 6.50 16.58
N SER A 182 6.74 6.61 15.25
CA SER A 182 7.61 5.87 14.31
C SER A 182 9.03 6.42 14.37
N PRO A 183 10.03 5.57 14.64
CA PRO A 183 11.42 6.01 14.71
C PRO A 183 12.02 6.37 13.35
N HIS A 184 11.42 5.88 12.26
CA HIS A 184 11.87 6.22 10.91
C HIS A 184 10.71 6.18 9.93
N TYR A 185 10.52 7.27 9.18
CA TYR A 185 9.48 7.32 8.15
C TYR A 185 9.82 8.28 7.03
N TYR A 186 9.18 8.04 5.90
CA TYR A 186 9.17 8.91 4.73
C TYR A 186 7.77 9.50 4.54
N ILE A 187 7.72 10.77 4.11
CA ILE A 187 6.51 11.39 3.58
C ILE A 187 6.77 11.71 2.11
N LEU A 188 5.94 11.13 1.24
CA LEU A 188 6.01 11.33 -0.20
C LEU A 188 4.84 12.20 -0.63
N GLY A 189 5.11 13.10 -1.54
CA GLY A 189 4.10 14.01 -2.01
C GLY A 189 4.56 14.80 -3.23
N ILE A 190 3.80 15.82 -3.55
CA ILE A 190 4.02 16.69 -4.69
C ILE A 190 4.05 18.15 -4.26
N LYS A 191 4.58 18.97 -5.14
CA LYS A 191 4.50 20.42 -5.07
C LYS A 191 4.17 20.91 -6.47
N PHE A 192 3.22 21.81 -6.60
CA PHE A 192 2.88 22.41 -7.90
C PHE A 192 3.11 23.92 -7.90
N TYR A 193 3.31 24.47 -9.11
CA TYR A 193 3.71 25.86 -9.33
C TYR A 193 2.82 26.57 -10.34
#